data_be7198af221e693c6a4368b2e37c2aa2
#
_entry.id   be7198af221e693c6a4368b2e37c2aa2
#
_cell.length_a   1.000
_cell.length_b   1.000
_cell.length_c   1.000
_cell.angle_alpha   90.00
_cell.angle_beta   90.00
_cell.angle_gamma   90.00
#
_symmetry.space_group_name_H-M   'P 1'
#
loop_
_entity.id
_entity.type
_entity.pdbx_description
1 polymer ?
#
loop_
_entity_poly.entity_id
_entity_poly.type
_entity_poly.pdbx_seq_one_letter_code
_entity_poly.pdbx_strand_id
1 'polypeptide(L)'
;MANIGQLKNKSIGVIRQIFNKLNSLNLKQYYFECAIILMNVMLRGTILYACDMYYNLKETDLRQIERIEEEFLRKILKTTKGCPITQLYFEVGQHPARFEIQKTRLLYLKYILEQNEDSNLQKMLNLQIENPTKGDWASTCVNDIKELNLKMSFEEIKFMTKQKFTSILKEEMKKNAFRYLNNKRGKKGEEIQYSCLEMCEYLLPTNTNLTIEQKREIFAVRNRMIDIENNFPKKDTLAICECGVKEDMQHIYNCELLSDNKQKQSLAYNNIFNGNLEQQTMV
;
A
#
# COMPACT_ATOMS: atom_id res chain seq x y z
N MET A 1 4.36 23.59 -10.75
CA MET A 1 3.82 22.26 -10.42
C MET A 1 4.17 21.29 -11.52
N ALA A 2 4.62 20.07 -11.19
CA ALA A 2 4.83 19.06 -12.20
C ALA A 2 3.51 18.79 -12.93
N ASN A 3 3.54 18.73 -14.25
CA ASN A 3 2.35 18.38 -15.04
C ASN A 3 2.02 16.90 -14.78
N ILE A 4 0.99 16.66 -13.96
CA ILE A 4 0.57 15.30 -13.54
C ILE A 4 0.27 14.41 -14.76
N GLY A 5 -0.21 14.99 -15.87
CA GLY A 5 -0.39 14.25 -17.11
C GLY A 5 0.93 13.73 -17.71
N GLN A 6 1.98 14.54 -17.69
CA GLN A 6 3.30 14.08 -18.11
C GLN A 6 3.88 13.03 -17.15
N LEU A 7 3.66 13.21 -15.85
CA LEU A 7 4.08 12.25 -14.84
C LEU A 7 3.43 10.89 -15.08
N LYS A 8 2.13 10.85 -15.36
CA LYS A 8 1.40 9.62 -15.68
C LYS A 8 1.99 8.92 -16.91
N ASN A 9 2.26 9.66 -17.98
CA ASN A 9 2.84 9.07 -19.20
C ASN A 9 4.23 8.48 -18.97
N LYS A 10 5.10 9.18 -18.23
CA LYS A 10 6.42 8.66 -17.83
C LYS A 10 6.28 7.39 -17.00
N SER A 11 5.35 7.37 -16.04
CA SER A 11 5.11 6.25 -15.16
C SER A 11 4.63 5.00 -15.88
N ILE A 12 3.82 5.12 -16.92
CA ILE A 12 3.41 3.99 -17.77
C ILE A 12 4.65 3.35 -18.42
N GLY A 13 5.59 4.15 -18.91
CA GLY A 13 6.87 3.66 -19.47
C GLY A 13 7.68 2.89 -18.43
N VAL A 14 7.80 3.44 -17.22
CA VAL A 14 8.51 2.79 -16.10
C VAL A 14 7.84 1.48 -15.70
N ILE A 15 6.52 1.47 -15.58
CA ILE A 15 5.76 0.25 -15.27
C ILE A 15 6.05 -0.84 -16.31
N ARG A 16 6.04 -0.52 -17.60
CA ARG A 16 6.39 -1.47 -18.67
C ARG A 16 7.82 -2.01 -18.51
N GLN A 17 8.78 -1.13 -18.22
CA GLN A 17 10.18 -1.55 -17.99
C GLN A 17 10.30 -2.50 -16.79
N ILE A 18 9.59 -2.23 -15.69
CA ILE A 18 9.57 -3.11 -14.52
C ILE A 18 9.02 -4.50 -14.91
N PHE A 19 7.89 -4.56 -15.62
CA PHE A 19 7.32 -5.85 -16.04
C PHE A 19 8.22 -6.60 -17.03
N ASN A 20 8.89 -5.91 -17.96
CA ASN A 20 9.87 -6.55 -18.84
C ASN A 20 11.02 -7.16 -18.02
N LYS A 21 11.52 -6.46 -17.00
CA LYS A 21 12.55 -7.00 -16.08
C LYS A 21 12.04 -8.20 -15.28
N LEU A 22 10.85 -8.10 -14.69
CA LEU A 22 10.24 -9.20 -13.90
C LEU A 22 10.03 -10.45 -14.77
N ASN A 23 9.61 -10.28 -16.02
CA ASN A 23 9.38 -11.39 -16.96
C ASN A 23 10.70 -11.99 -17.50
N SER A 24 11.76 -11.18 -17.67
CA SER A 24 13.07 -11.67 -18.14
C SER A 24 13.85 -12.42 -17.06
N LEU A 25 13.54 -12.17 -15.79
CA LEU A 25 14.17 -12.82 -14.65
C LEU A 25 13.30 -14.00 -14.20
N ASN A 26 13.89 -15.18 -14.07
CA ASN A 26 13.18 -16.35 -13.54
C ASN A 26 13.05 -16.26 -12.00
N LEU A 27 12.25 -15.29 -11.54
CA LEU A 27 12.17 -14.90 -10.12
C LEU A 27 11.41 -15.90 -9.24
N LYS A 28 10.57 -16.78 -9.83
CA LYS A 28 9.78 -17.77 -9.07
C LYS A 28 9.20 -17.17 -7.77
N GLN A 29 9.64 -17.70 -6.62
CA GLN A 29 9.19 -17.29 -5.29
C GLN A 29 9.49 -15.82 -4.93
N TYR A 30 10.54 -15.21 -5.50
CA TYR A 30 10.92 -13.81 -5.23
C TYR A 30 10.16 -12.77 -6.05
N TYR A 31 9.21 -13.19 -6.89
CA TYR A 31 8.51 -12.29 -7.83
C TYR A 31 7.89 -11.07 -7.14
N PHE A 32 7.13 -11.26 -6.08
CA PHE A 32 6.42 -10.17 -5.41
C PHE A 32 7.39 -9.24 -4.66
N GLU A 33 8.37 -9.80 -3.97
CA GLU A 33 9.41 -9.01 -3.29
C GLU A 33 10.18 -8.14 -4.29
N CYS A 34 10.68 -8.73 -5.38
CA CYS A 34 11.36 -8.01 -6.45
C CYS A 34 10.46 -6.95 -7.10
N ALA A 35 9.19 -7.25 -7.31
CA ALA A 35 8.22 -6.30 -7.85
C ALA A 35 8.08 -5.07 -6.94
N ILE A 36 7.98 -5.28 -5.63
CA ILE A 36 7.89 -4.19 -4.65
C ILE A 36 9.20 -3.41 -4.55
N ILE A 37 10.35 -4.05 -4.60
CA ILE A 37 11.65 -3.37 -4.65
C ILE A 37 11.74 -2.48 -5.90
N LEU A 38 11.39 -3.01 -7.08
CA LEU A 38 11.39 -2.25 -8.33
C LEU A 38 10.35 -1.13 -8.34
N MET A 39 9.18 -1.32 -7.72
CA MET A 39 8.20 -0.26 -7.48
C MET A 39 8.83 0.88 -6.69
N ASN A 40 9.45 0.57 -5.57
CA ASN A 40 10.04 1.58 -4.67
C ASN A 40 11.21 2.32 -5.34
N VAL A 41 12.08 1.61 -6.08
CA VAL A 41 13.28 2.22 -6.70
C VAL A 41 12.95 2.94 -8.00
N MET A 42 12.20 2.32 -8.91
CA MET A 42 11.97 2.86 -10.25
C MET A 42 10.69 3.69 -10.33
N LEU A 43 9.55 3.15 -9.88
CA LEU A 43 8.27 3.84 -10.03
C LEU A 43 8.17 5.01 -9.04
N ARG A 44 8.39 4.77 -7.74
CA ARG A 44 8.41 5.84 -6.73
C ARG A 44 9.52 6.84 -6.99
N GLY A 45 10.71 6.40 -7.41
CA GLY A 45 11.78 7.31 -7.82
C GLY A 45 11.38 8.25 -8.96
N THR A 46 10.46 7.83 -9.83
CA THR A 46 9.93 8.66 -10.92
C THR A 46 8.78 9.56 -10.47
N ILE A 47 7.78 9.03 -9.76
CA ILE A 47 6.57 9.77 -9.39
C ILE A 47 6.80 10.73 -8.22
N LEU A 48 7.78 10.45 -7.37
CA LEU A 48 8.13 11.24 -6.19
C LEU A 48 9.40 12.07 -6.40
N TYR A 49 9.89 12.20 -7.64
CA TYR A 49 11.05 13.04 -7.93
C TYR A 49 10.80 14.48 -7.46
N ALA A 50 11.70 15.03 -6.65
CA ALA A 50 11.61 16.35 -6.05
C ALA A 50 10.33 16.61 -5.21
N CYS A 51 9.72 15.54 -4.65
CA CYS A 51 8.49 15.65 -3.85
C CYS A 51 8.71 16.34 -2.50
N ASP A 52 9.95 16.46 -2.03
CA ASP A 52 10.37 17.29 -0.92
C ASP A 52 9.99 18.77 -1.08
N MET A 53 9.94 19.24 -2.33
CA MET A 53 9.52 20.60 -2.69
C MET A 53 8.01 20.73 -2.93
N TYR A 54 7.25 19.64 -2.91
CA TYR A 54 5.81 19.70 -3.10
C TYR A 54 5.12 20.28 -1.87
N TYR A 55 4.39 21.36 -2.07
CA TYR A 55 3.57 21.99 -1.05
C TYR A 55 2.19 22.32 -1.63
N ASN A 56 1.21 22.52 -0.77
CA ASN A 56 -0.16 22.86 -1.16
C ASN A 56 -0.76 21.88 -2.23
N LEU A 57 -0.42 20.58 -2.12
CA LEU A 57 -1.02 19.57 -2.96
C LEU A 57 -2.50 19.39 -2.59
N LYS A 58 -3.38 19.44 -3.58
CA LYS A 58 -4.78 19.11 -3.40
C LYS A 58 -4.95 17.60 -3.24
N GLU A 59 -6.00 17.18 -2.54
CA GLU A 59 -6.33 15.76 -2.42
C GLU A 59 -6.51 15.09 -3.80
N THR A 60 -7.01 15.84 -4.80
CA THR A 60 -7.12 15.38 -6.19
C THR A 60 -5.76 15.02 -6.81
N ASP A 61 -4.73 15.80 -6.49
CA ASP A 61 -3.37 15.60 -7.02
C ASP A 61 -2.73 14.36 -6.35
N LEU A 62 -2.85 14.26 -5.04
CA LEU A 62 -2.43 13.08 -4.27
C LEU A 62 -3.10 11.80 -4.77
N ARG A 63 -4.42 11.84 -5.00
CA ARG A 63 -5.16 10.70 -5.56
C ARG A 63 -4.70 10.31 -6.97
N GLN A 64 -4.30 11.26 -7.80
CA GLN A 64 -3.75 10.95 -9.13
C GLN A 64 -2.37 10.26 -9.03
N ILE A 65 -1.52 10.68 -8.11
CA ILE A 65 -0.24 10.03 -7.84
C ILE A 65 -0.48 8.61 -7.32
N GLU A 66 -1.34 8.44 -6.32
CA GLU A 66 -1.69 7.13 -5.74
C GLU A 66 -2.26 6.16 -6.79
N ARG A 67 -3.09 6.63 -7.73
CA ARG A 67 -3.64 5.79 -8.82
C ARG A 67 -2.56 5.15 -9.68
N ILE A 68 -1.41 5.77 -9.83
CA ILE A 68 -0.29 5.20 -10.58
C ILE A 68 0.27 3.98 -9.84
N GLU A 69 0.44 4.08 -8.52
CA GLU A 69 0.86 2.95 -7.68
C GLU A 69 -0.20 1.83 -7.68
N GLU A 70 -1.47 2.21 -7.52
CA GLU A 70 -2.59 1.27 -7.55
C GLU A 70 -2.64 0.47 -8.86
N GLU A 71 -2.40 1.12 -10.00
CA GLU A 71 -2.33 0.46 -11.30
C GLU A 71 -1.20 -0.57 -11.35
N PHE A 72 -0.04 -0.24 -10.81
CA PHE A 72 1.07 -1.17 -10.69
C PHE A 72 0.73 -2.37 -9.80
N LEU A 73 0.19 -2.12 -8.59
CA LEU A 73 -0.20 -3.16 -7.64
C LEU A 73 -1.25 -4.10 -8.23
N ARG A 74 -2.24 -3.55 -8.95
CA ARG A 74 -3.24 -4.38 -9.65
C ARG A 74 -2.61 -5.30 -10.69
N LYS A 75 -1.62 -4.82 -11.41
CA LYS A 75 -0.93 -5.62 -12.43
C LYS A 75 -0.12 -6.76 -11.83
N ILE A 76 0.63 -6.54 -10.74
CA ILE A 76 1.41 -7.62 -10.11
C ILE A 76 0.52 -8.70 -9.49
N LEU A 77 -0.63 -8.29 -8.92
CA LEU A 77 -1.61 -9.18 -8.30
C LEU A 77 -2.63 -9.75 -9.32
N LYS A 78 -2.58 -9.34 -10.59
CA LYS A 78 -3.55 -9.70 -11.65
C LYS A 78 -5.00 -9.47 -11.23
N THR A 79 -5.30 -8.34 -10.62
CA THR A 79 -6.65 -8.02 -10.14
C THR A 79 -7.32 -6.91 -10.94
N THR A 80 -8.64 -6.87 -10.89
CA THR A 80 -9.49 -5.88 -11.57
C THR A 80 -9.71 -4.62 -10.74
N LYS A 81 -10.37 -3.62 -11.33
CA LYS A 81 -10.76 -2.38 -10.63
C LYS A 81 -11.75 -2.62 -9.48
N GLY A 82 -12.44 -3.75 -9.45
CA GLY A 82 -13.38 -4.10 -8.38
C GLY A 82 -12.72 -4.43 -7.04
N CYS A 83 -11.41 -4.75 -7.02
CA CYS A 83 -10.68 -4.98 -5.79
C CYS A 83 -10.52 -3.68 -4.98
N PRO A 84 -10.84 -3.67 -3.68
CA PRO A 84 -10.62 -2.51 -2.83
C PRO A 84 -9.15 -2.09 -2.77
N ILE A 85 -8.90 -0.80 -2.92
CA ILE A 85 -7.54 -0.23 -2.96
C ILE A 85 -6.78 -0.50 -1.66
N THR A 86 -7.46 -0.38 -0.53
CA THR A 86 -6.85 -0.59 0.79
C THR A 86 -6.26 -1.98 0.93
N GLN A 87 -6.92 -2.99 0.37
CA GLN A 87 -6.46 -4.38 0.39
C GLN A 87 -5.20 -4.57 -0.46
N LEU A 88 -5.07 -3.87 -1.60
CA LEU A 88 -3.84 -3.92 -2.39
C LEU A 88 -2.62 -3.53 -1.55
N TYR A 89 -2.75 -2.43 -0.79
CA TYR A 89 -1.66 -1.94 0.06
C TYR A 89 -1.39 -2.87 1.24
N PHE A 90 -2.44 -3.37 1.90
CA PHE A 90 -2.28 -4.30 3.03
C PHE A 90 -1.61 -5.61 2.60
N GLU A 91 -2.07 -6.24 1.52
CA GLU A 91 -1.54 -7.54 1.09
C GLU A 91 -0.05 -7.46 0.71
N VAL A 92 0.39 -6.37 0.10
CA VAL A 92 1.80 -6.19 -0.28
C VAL A 92 2.64 -5.46 0.77
N GLY A 93 2.05 -5.08 1.90
CA GLY A 93 2.75 -4.39 2.98
C GLY A 93 3.27 -3.01 2.61
N GLN A 94 2.55 -2.30 1.73
CA GLN A 94 2.96 -0.97 1.27
C GLN A 94 2.00 0.11 1.76
N HIS A 95 2.47 1.33 1.81
CA HIS A 95 1.68 2.51 2.15
C HIS A 95 1.49 3.39 0.90
N PRO A 96 0.40 4.18 0.83
CA PRO A 96 0.17 5.12 -0.25
C PRO A 96 1.28 6.18 -0.39
N ALA A 97 1.51 6.66 -1.61
CA ALA A 97 2.55 7.64 -1.96
C ALA A 97 2.53 8.91 -1.09
N ARG A 98 1.35 9.35 -0.60
CA ARG A 98 1.22 10.54 0.27
C ARG A 98 2.14 10.48 1.49
N PHE A 99 2.31 9.32 2.09
CA PHE A 99 3.16 9.14 3.26
C PHE A 99 4.65 9.24 2.92
N GLU A 100 5.04 8.80 1.72
CA GLU A 100 6.41 9.00 1.24
C GLU A 100 6.70 10.48 0.96
N ILE A 101 5.73 11.22 0.40
CA ILE A 101 5.83 12.67 0.18
C ILE A 101 6.04 13.39 1.51
N GLN A 102 5.22 13.09 2.53
CA GLN A 102 5.36 13.68 3.87
C GLN A 102 6.73 13.35 4.47
N LYS A 103 7.14 12.08 4.44
CA LYS A 103 8.45 11.65 4.94
C LYS A 103 9.60 12.40 4.27
N THR A 104 9.59 12.46 2.94
CA THR A 104 10.67 13.09 2.17
C THR A 104 10.74 14.58 2.46
N ARG A 105 9.60 15.28 2.57
CA ARG A 105 9.52 16.69 2.93
C ARG A 105 10.05 16.94 4.33
N LEU A 106 9.71 16.13 5.32
CA LEU A 106 10.20 16.28 6.68
C LEU A 106 11.70 15.95 6.81
N LEU A 107 12.22 15.01 6.01
CA LEU A 107 13.67 14.79 5.93
C LEU A 107 14.39 15.98 5.29
N TYR A 108 13.77 16.65 4.32
CA TYR A 108 14.32 17.88 3.74
C TYR A 108 14.21 19.05 4.71
N LEU A 109 13.13 19.17 5.48
CA LEU A 109 13.04 20.13 6.59
C LEU A 109 14.21 19.95 7.56
N LYS A 110 14.48 18.74 7.99
CA LYS A 110 15.63 18.43 8.85
C LYS A 110 16.94 18.89 8.22
N TYR A 111 17.15 18.61 6.94
CA TYR A 111 18.34 19.07 6.21
C TYR A 111 18.46 20.60 6.23
N ILE A 112 17.36 21.35 6.01
CA ILE A 112 17.38 22.82 6.05
C ILE A 112 17.70 23.31 7.45
N LEU A 113 17.11 22.73 8.50
CA LEU A 113 17.35 23.13 9.88
C LEU A 113 18.80 22.89 10.35
N GLU A 114 19.53 21.99 9.70
CA GLU A 114 20.96 21.72 9.96
C GLU A 114 21.91 22.67 9.19
N GLN A 115 21.39 23.48 8.26
CA GLN A 115 22.22 24.43 7.52
C GLN A 115 22.65 25.57 8.42
N ASN A 116 23.71 26.28 7.98
CA ASN A 116 24.15 27.52 8.62
C ASN A 116 23.01 28.56 8.56
N GLU A 117 22.84 29.33 9.63
CA GLU A 117 21.82 30.38 9.73
C GLU A 117 21.93 31.45 8.63
N ASP A 118 23.14 31.64 8.08
CA ASP A 118 23.37 32.52 6.94
C ASP A 118 22.97 31.92 5.58
N SER A 119 22.66 30.64 5.50
CA SER A 119 22.26 30.01 4.25
C SER A 119 20.91 30.56 3.75
N ASN A 120 20.78 30.72 2.44
CA ASN A 120 19.52 31.19 1.85
C ASN A 120 18.33 30.31 2.19
N LEU A 121 18.52 28.96 2.28
CA LEU A 121 17.48 28.03 2.64
C LEU A 121 16.97 28.25 4.07
N GLN A 122 17.89 28.47 5.04
CA GLN A 122 17.54 28.74 6.42
C GLN A 122 16.83 30.10 6.55
N LYS A 123 17.32 31.12 5.87
CA LYS A 123 16.68 32.45 5.83
C LYS A 123 15.27 32.39 5.25
N MET A 124 15.06 31.64 4.15
CA MET A 124 13.74 31.48 3.57
C MET A 124 12.78 30.71 4.50
N LEU A 125 13.27 29.67 5.19
CA LEU A 125 12.48 28.94 6.17
C LEU A 125 12.07 29.85 7.34
N ASN A 126 13.02 30.61 7.90
CA ASN A 126 12.74 31.53 9.00
C ASN A 126 11.71 32.61 8.60
N LEU A 127 11.82 33.17 7.41
CA LEU A 127 10.83 34.13 6.90
C LEU A 127 9.41 33.54 6.80
N GLN A 128 9.27 32.25 6.41
CA GLN A 128 7.98 31.59 6.36
C GLN A 128 7.45 31.24 7.76
N ILE A 129 8.34 31.00 8.74
CA ILE A 129 7.95 30.76 10.14
C ILE A 129 7.49 32.07 10.80
N GLU A 130 8.19 33.17 10.55
CA GLU A 130 7.85 34.49 11.10
C GLU A 130 6.59 35.08 10.47
N ASN A 131 6.38 34.85 9.18
CA ASN A 131 5.27 35.35 8.40
C ASN A 131 4.50 34.21 7.73
N PRO A 132 3.81 33.34 8.52
CA PRO A 132 3.15 32.14 7.96
C PRO A 132 2.02 32.51 7.01
N THR A 133 2.09 32.00 5.80
CA THR A 133 1.01 32.09 4.83
C THR A 133 0.34 30.75 4.65
N LYS A 134 -0.98 30.77 4.45
CA LYS A 134 -1.74 29.53 4.26
C LYS A 134 -1.24 28.77 3.04
N GLY A 135 -0.70 27.58 3.26
CA GLY A 135 -0.25 26.69 2.20
C GLY A 135 1.16 26.94 1.69
N ASP A 136 1.98 27.72 2.43
CA ASP A 136 3.42 27.76 2.18
C ASP A 136 4.10 26.44 2.58
N TRP A 137 5.39 26.31 2.24
CA TRP A 137 6.13 25.08 2.48
C TRP A 137 6.32 24.78 3.96
N ALA A 138 6.64 25.79 4.79
CA ALA A 138 6.81 25.63 6.22
C ALA A 138 5.50 25.23 6.91
N SER A 139 4.39 25.89 6.58
CA SER A 139 3.05 25.53 7.07
C SER A 139 2.66 24.11 6.67
N THR A 140 3.06 23.68 5.47
CA THR A 140 2.82 22.29 5.02
C THR A 140 3.62 21.31 5.86
N CYS A 141 4.89 21.60 6.22
CA CYS A 141 5.68 20.78 7.13
C CYS A 141 5.06 20.68 8.53
N VAL A 142 4.54 21.80 9.06
CA VAL A 142 3.82 21.81 10.34
C VAL A 142 2.59 20.91 10.29
N ASN A 143 1.83 20.93 9.18
CA ASN A 143 0.69 20.06 8.99
C ASN A 143 1.11 18.58 8.90
N ASP A 144 2.18 18.25 8.18
CA ASP A 144 2.71 16.89 8.12
C ASP A 144 3.11 16.35 9.51
N ILE A 145 3.77 17.19 10.33
CA ILE A 145 4.11 16.85 11.72
C ILE A 145 2.85 16.50 12.52
N LYS A 146 1.79 17.31 12.38
CA LYS A 146 0.51 17.07 13.06
C LYS A 146 -0.19 15.81 12.55
N GLU A 147 -0.29 15.64 11.24
CA GLU A 147 -0.94 14.47 10.62
C GLU A 147 -0.23 13.17 10.96
N LEU A 148 1.09 13.17 11.00
CA LEU A 148 1.89 12.02 11.43
C LEU A 148 1.96 11.87 12.96
N ASN A 149 1.27 12.74 13.72
CA ASN A 149 1.26 12.72 15.18
C ASN A 149 2.68 12.77 15.80
N LEU A 150 3.59 13.47 15.13
CA LEU A 150 4.92 13.71 15.64
C LEU A 150 4.83 14.81 16.71
N LYS A 151 5.06 14.46 17.96
CA LYS A 151 5.07 15.42 19.08
C LYS A 151 6.44 16.07 19.20
N MET A 152 6.84 16.84 18.18
CA MET A 152 8.16 17.46 18.07
C MET A 152 8.07 18.86 17.51
N SER A 153 8.87 19.77 18.09
CA SER A 153 9.14 21.12 17.56
C SER A 153 10.23 21.08 16.48
N PHE A 154 10.37 22.16 15.72
CA PHE A 154 11.46 22.30 14.75
C PHE A 154 12.84 22.29 15.44
N GLU A 155 12.94 22.83 16.66
CA GLU A 155 14.17 22.78 17.44
C GLU A 155 14.56 21.36 17.83
N GLU A 156 13.60 20.57 18.32
CA GLU A 156 13.86 19.16 18.64
C GLU A 156 14.27 18.36 17.40
N ILE A 157 13.66 18.63 16.24
CA ILE A 157 14.06 18.05 14.96
C ILE A 157 15.49 18.49 14.60
N LYS A 158 15.85 19.77 14.77
CA LYS A 158 17.19 20.32 14.48
C LYS A 158 18.28 19.58 15.27
N PHE A 159 18.09 19.37 16.57
CA PHE A 159 19.10 18.77 17.43
C PHE A 159 19.13 17.24 17.43
N MET A 160 18.12 16.59 16.88
CA MET A 160 18.07 15.13 16.78
C MET A 160 19.04 14.63 15.70
N THR A 161 19.68 13.48 15.90
CA THR A 161 20.48 12.85 14.82
C THR A 161 19.57 12.43 13.66
N LYS A 162 20.08 12.55 12.43
CA LYS A 162 19.34 12.14 11.21
C LYS A 162 18.84 10.70 11.29
N GLN A 163 19.64 9.79 11.84
CA GLN A 163 19.26 8.37 11.98
C GLN A 163 18.07 8.22 12.91
N LYS A 164 18.12 8.84 14.11
CA LYS A 164 17.04 8.79 15.10
C LYS A 164 15.76 9.39 14.54
N PHE A 165 15.83 10.57 13.92
CA PHE A 165 14.68 11.22 13.29
C PHE A 165 14.07 10.32 12.18
N THR A 166 14.91 9.77 11.31
CA THR A 166 14.45 8.88 10.24
C THR A 166 13.74 7.61 10.78
N SER A 167 14.24 7.06 11.89
CA SER A 167 13.62 5.88 12.52
C SER A 167 12.24 6.21 13.07
N ILE A 168 12.12 7.30 13.86
CA ILE A 168 10.85 7.76 14.42
C ILE A 168 9.85 8.05 13.29
N LEU A 169 10.29 8.78 12.27
CA LEU A 169 9.46 9.17 11.13
C LEU A 169 8.92 7.95 10.38
N LYS A 170 9.75 6.94 10.14
CA LYS A 170 9.31 5.68 9.51
C LYS A 170 8.29 4.93 10.36
N GLU A 171 8.49 4.87 11.65
CA GLU A 171 7.58 4.19 12.58
C GLU A 171 6.21 4.88 12.63
N GLU A 172 6.18 6.20 12.85
CA GLU A 172 4.93 6.96 12.90
C GLU A 172 4.23 6.99 11.54
N MET A 173 4.97 7.05 10.44
CA MET A 173 4.42 6.92 9.10
C MET A 173 3.73 5.57 8.90
N LYS A 174 4.34 4.44 9.30
CA LYS A 174 3.72 3.10 9.22
C LYS A 174 2.42 3.05 10.04
N LYS A 175 2.43 3.55 11.27
CA LYS A 175 1.23 3.61 12.14
C LYS A 175 0.11 4.44 11.53
N ASN A 176 0.44 5.60 10.97
CA ASN A 176 -0.55 6.49 10.37
C ASN A 176 -1.08 5.94 9.05
N ALA A 177 -0.23 5.35 8.22
CA ALA A 177 -0.65 4.67 7.00
C ALA A 177 -1.61 3.50 7.29
N PHE A 178 -1.31 2.71 8.31
CA PHE A 178 -2.17 1.62 8.77
C PHE A 178 -3.55 2.13 9.20
N ARG A 179 -3.60 3.19 10.05
CA ARG A 179 -4.87 3.81 10.47
C ARG A 179 -5.65 4.39 9.28
N TYR A 180 -4.97 5.10 8.39
CA TYR A 180 -5.57 5.66 7.19
C TYR A 180 -6.21 4.60 6.29
N LEU A 181 -5.51 3.50 6.05
CA LEU A 181 -6.02 2.40 5.24
C LEU A 181 -7.20 1.72 5.93
N ASN A 182 -7.14 1.47 7.24
CA ASN A 182 -8.26 0.90 8.00
C ASN A 182 -9.49 1.79 7.97
N ASN A 183 -9.33 3.10 8.13
CA ASN A 183 -10.45 4.05 8.10
C ASN A 183 -11.10 4.13 6.69
N LYS A 184 -10.34 3.85 5.63
CA LYS A 184 -10.86 3.80 4.25
C LYS A 184 -11.39 2.43 3.84
N ARG A 185 -11.29 1.46 4.70
CA ARG A 185 -11.72 0.10 4.44
C ARG A 185 -13.24 0.03 4.31
N GLY A 186 -13.73 -0.48 3.19
CA GLY A 186 -15.16 -0.69 2.96
C GLY A 186 -15.60 -2.08 3.42
N LYS A 187 -16.92 -2.31 3.45
CA LYS A 187 -17.55 -3.58 3.88
C LYS A 187 -16.95 -4.84 3.27
N LYS A 188 -16.47 -4.80 2.02
CA LYS A 188 -15.83 -5.94 1.35
C LYS A 188 -14.49 -6.36 1.96
N GLY A 189 -13.91 -5.56 2.83
CA GLY A 189 -12.61 -5.83 3.44
C GLY A 189 -12.66 -6.12 4.95
N GLU A 190 -13.84 -6.04 5.57
CA GLU A 190 -13.98 -6.13 7.04
C GLU A 190 -13.63 -7.51 7.60
N GLU A 191 -13.77 -8.57 6.81
CA GLU A 191 -13.50 -9.95 7.25
C GLU A 191 -12.01 -10.28 7.41
N ILE A 192 -11.13 -9.59 6.65
CA ILE A 192 -9.68 -9.81 6.75
C ILE A 192 -9.13 -8.88 7.82
N GLN A 193 -8.61 -9.41 8.90
CA GLN A 193 -7.96 -8.61 9.94
C GLN A 193 -6.45 -8.52 9.64
N TYR A 194 -5.97 -7.29 9.47
CA TYR A 194 -4.54 -7.01 9.38
C TYR A 194 -4.07 -6.42 10.70
N SER A 195 -2.99 -6.95 11.25
CA SER A 195 -2.38 -6.47 12.50
C SER A 195 -1.33 -5.38 12.27
N CYS A 196 -0.73 -5.40 11.09
CA CYS A 196 0.34 -4.46 10.70
C CYS A 196 0.34 -4.21 9.19
N LEU A 197 1.17 -3.28 8.74
CA LEU A 197 1.40 -3.00 7.33
C LEU A 197 2.69 -3.71 6.88
N GLU A 198 2.58 -5.01 6.64
CA GLU A 198 3.66 -5.88 6.17
C GLU A 198 3.13 -6.78 5.05
N MET A 199 4.03 -7.25 4.18
CA MET A 199 3.64 -8.16 3.11
C MET A 199 3.05 -9.44 3.69
N CYS A 200 1.88 -9.85 3.21
CA CYS A 200 1.24 -11.07 3.66
C CYS A 200 2.12 -12.29 3.42
N GLU A 201 2.12 -13.21 4.37
CA GLU A 201 3.01 -14.35 4.43
C GLU A 201 2.98 -15.20 3.15
N TYR A 202 1.81 -15.45 2.58
CA TYR A 202 1.69 -16.24 1.35
C TYR A 202 2.38 -15.59 0.12
N LEU A 203 2.64 -14.26 0.14
CA LEU A 203 3.39 -13.55 -0.91
C LEU A 203 4.90 -13.61 -0.69
N LEU A 204 5.36 -13.91 0.53
CA LEU A 204 6.77 -13.93 0.87
C LEU A 204 7.55 -15.02 0.11
N PRO A 205 8.86 -14.80 -0.12
CA PRO A 205 9.74 -15.79 -0.74
C PRO A 205 9.88 -17.08 0.07
N THR A 206 9.72 -16.98 1.39
CA THR A 206 9.79 -18.13 2.32
C THR A 206 8.74 -19.20 2.05
N ASN A 207 7.61 -18.81 1.46
CA ASN A 207 6.58 -19.75 1.04
C ASN A 207 6.89 -20.35 -0.34
N THR A 208 7.82 -21.32 -0.37
CA THR A 208 8.37 -21.92 -1.59
C THR A 208 7.41 -22.90 -2.28
N ASN A 209 6.39 -23.37 -1.57
CA ASN A 209 5.44 -24.37 -2.08
C ASN A 209 4.39 -23.79 -3.02
N LEU A 210 4.26 -22.46 -3.08
CA LEU A 210 3.27 -21.78 -3.90
C LEU A 210 3.90 -21.16 -5.14
N THR A 211 3.30 -21.43 -6.29
CA THR A 211 3.62 -20.72 -7.53
C THR A 211 3.09 -19.29 -7.50
N ILE A 212 3.59 -18.44 -8.41
CA ILE A 212 3.10 -17.05 -8.55
C ILE A 212 1.59 -17.02 -8.80
N GLU A 213 1.07 -17.94 -9.63
CA GLU A 213 -0.36 -18.00 -9.94
C GLU A 213 -1.19 -18.43 -8.74
N GLN A 214 -0.74 -19.42 -7.98
CA GLN A 214 -1.42 -19.83 -6.74
C GLN A 214 -1.44 -18.69 -5.70
N LYS A 215 -0.37 -17.93 -5.58
CA LYS A 215 -0.34 -16.73 -4.71
C LYS A 215 -1.37 -15.69 -5.17
N ARG A 216 -1.56 -15.50 -6.48
CA ARG A 216 -2.60 -14.62 -7.05
C ARG A 216 -4.01 -15.15 -6.82
N GLU A 217 -4.20 -16.44 -6.91
CA GLU A 217 -5.47 -17.09 -6.60
C GLU A 217 -5.83 -16.90 -5.11
N ILE A 218 -4.88 -17.11 -4.19
CA ILE A 218 -5.08 -16.83 -2.76
C ILE A 218 -5.48 -15.36 -2.57
N PHE A 219 -4.80 -14.43 -3.24
CA PHE A 219 -5.18 -13.02 -3.20
C PHE A 219 -6.62 -12.81 -3.68
N ALA A 220 -7.01 -13.42 -4.80
CA ALA A 220 -8.35 -13.29 -5.36
C ALA A 220 -9.42 -13.84 -4.42
N VAL A 221 -9.17 -15.01 -3.81
CA VAL A 221 -10.07 -15.62 -2.82
C VAL A 221 -10.23 -14.71 -1.60
N ARG A 222 -9.15 -14.28 -0.97
CA ARG A 222 -9.15 -13.39 0.19
C ARG A 222 -9.94 -12.10 -0.04
N ASN A 223 -9.83 -11.57 -1.24
CA ASN A 223 -10.43 -10.30 -1.61
C ASN A 223 -11.78 -10.43 -2.35
N ARG A 224 -12.38 -11.61 -2.33
CA ARG A 224 -13.67 -11.91 -2.99
C ARG A 224 -13.68 -11.53 -4.47
N MET A 225 -12.56 -11.78 -5.16
CA MET A 225 -12.40 -11.49 -6.58
C MET A 225 -12.58 -12.72 -7.46
N ILE A 226 -12.95 -13.85 -6.88
CA ILE A 226 -13.34 -15.05 -7.62
C ILE A 226 -14.75 -14.89 -8.20
N ASP A 227 -14.97 -15.52 -9.32
CA ASP A 227 -16.24 -15.44 -10.04
C ASP A 227 -17.29 -16.36 -9.40
N ILE A 228 -17.89 -15.87 -8.32
CA ILE A 228 -19.09 -16.41 -7.71
C ILE A 228 -20.20 -15.38 -7.79
N GLU A 229 -21.42 -15.81 -8.03
CA GLU A 229 -22.54 -14.90 -8.27
C GLU A 229 -22.74 -13.88 -7.14
N ASN A 230 -22.51 -14.27 -5.89
CA ASN A 230 -22.67 -13.37 -4.74
C ASN A 230 -21.61 -12.28 -4.64
N ASN A 231 -20.44 -12.47 -5.27
CA ASN A 231 -19.41 -11.41 -5.35
C ASN A 231 -19.76 -10.35 -6.41
N PHE A 232 -20.53 -10.76 -7.43
CA PHE A 232 -20.94 -9.93 -8.56
C PHE A 232 -22.44 -10.09 -8.82
N PRO A 233 -23.32 -9.73 -7.85
CA PRO A 233 -24.76 -9.95 -8.01
C PRO A 233 -25.26 -9.21 -9.24
N LYS A 234 -25.81 -9.95 -10.19
CA LYS A 234 -26.69 -9.41 -11.20
C LYS A 234 -27.97 -8.99 -10.46
N LYS A 235 -28.48 -7.82 -10.75
CA LYS A 235 -29.46 -7.04 -9.94
C LYS A 235 -30.71 -7.79 -9.45
N ASP A 236 -31.03 -8.97 -9.94
CA ASP A 236 -32.33 -9.62 -9.73
C ASP A 236 -32.30 -11.12 -9.35
N THR A 237 -31.12 -11.71 -9.13
CA THR A 237 -31.03 -13.13 -8.76
C THR A 237 -30.30 -13.31 -7.43
N LEU A 238 -30.98 -13.92 -6.46
CA LEU A 238 -30.32 -14.50 -5.30
C LEU A 238 -29.45 -15.65 -5.82
N ALA A 239 -28.14 -15.53 -5.73
CA ALA A 239 -27.22 -16.61 -6.02
C ALA A 239 -27.47 -17.75 -5.01
N ILE A 240 -28.13 -18.80 -5.44
CA ILE A 240 -28.43 -19.98 -4.65
C ILE A 240 -27.66 -21.15 -5.25
N CYS A 241 -26.83 -21.79 -4.44
CA CYS A 241 -26.15 -23.02 -4.81
C CYS A 241 -27.17 -24.14 -5.08
N GLU A 242 -26.80 -25.13 -5.86
CA GLU A 242 -27.62 -26.32 -6.11
C GLU A 242 -28.07 -27.08 -4.83
N CYS A 243 -27.35 -26.89 -3.71
CA CYS A 243 -27.75 -27.38 -2.39
C CYS A 243 -28.86 -26.56 -1.73
N GLY A 244 -29.35 -25.47 -2.36
CA GLY A 244 -30.40 -24.59 -1.84
C GLY A 244 -29.93 -23.49 -0.87
N VAL A 245 -28.65 -23.42 -0.55
CA VAL A 245 -28.08 -22.39 0.33
C VAL A 245 -27.50 -21.25 -0.49
N LYS A 246 -27.56 -20.04 0.07
CA LYS A 246 -26.99 -18.86 -0.58
C LYS A 246 -25.51 -19.08 -0.89
N GLU A 247 -25.11 -18.82 -2.14
CA GLU A 247 -23.74 -18.95 -2.60
C GLU A 247 -22.90 -17.78 -2.12
N ASP A 248 -22.10 -17.99 -1.08
CA ASP A 248 -21.09 -17.05 -0.59
C ASP A 248 -19.77 -17.78 -0.33
N MET A 249 -18.75 -17.04 0.03
CA MET A 249 -17.41 -17.62 0.27
C MET A 249 -17.43 -18.66 1.37
N GLN A 250 -18.18 -18.42 2.44
CA GLN A 250 -18.27 -19.36 3.55
C GLN A 250 -19.01 -20.63 3.13
N HIS A 251 -20.06 -20.49 2.29
CA HIS A 251 -20.82 -21.62 1.77
C HIS A 251 -19.95 -22.50 0.84
N ILE A 252 -19.16 -21.92 -0.06
CA ILE A 252 -18.28 -22.68 -0.96
C ILE A 252 -17.37 -23.64 -0.18
N TYR A 253 -16.81 -23.20 0.94
CA TYR A 253 -15.94 -24.03 1.78
C TYR A 253 -16.70 -25.05 2.64
N ASN A 254 -18.00 -24.86 2.86
CA ASN A 254 -18.84 -25.70 3.71
C ASN A 254 -19.95 -26.43 2.92
N CYS A 255 -20.01 -26.27 1.60
CA CYS A 255 -21.06 -26.85 0.78
C CYS A 255 -21.01 -28.38 0.81
N GLU A 256 -22.14 -29.00 1.08
CA GLU A 256 -22.25 -30.44 1.16
C GLU A 256 -22.03 -31.13 -0.18
N LEU A 257 -22.39 -30.48 -1.29
CA LEU A 257 -22.19 -30.98 -2.64
C LEU A 257 -20.72 -30.91 -3.11
N LEU A 258 -19.92 -30.05 -2.52
CA LEU A 258 -18.50 -29.85 -2.87
C LEU A 258 -17.54 -30.62 -1.95
N SER A 259 -18.05 -31.26 -0.89
CA SER A 259 -17.20 -31.77 0.17
C SER A 259 -17.13 -33.30 0.25
N ASP A 260 -16.12 -33.89 -0.41
CA ASP A 260 -15.61 -35.18 0.04
C ASP A 260 -14.72 -35.07 1.31
N ASN A 261 -14.43 -33.86 1.80
CA ASN A 261 -13.49 -33.65 2.91
C ASN A 261 -13.71 -32.33 3.69
N LYS A 262 -14.85 -32.20 4.39
CA LYS A 262 -15.29 -31.00 5.17
C LYS A 262 -14.23 -30.44 6.13
N GLN A 263 -13.47 -31.30 6.80
CA GLN A 263 -12.45 -30.85 7.77
C GLN A 263 -11.27 -30.12 7.09
N LYS A 264 -10.81 -30.62 5.94
CA LYS A 264 -9.71 -30.00 5.17
C LYS A 264 -10.13 -28.66 4.57
N GLN A 265 -11.39 -28.52 4.13
CA GLN A 265 -11.90 -27.27 3.55
C GLN A 265 -12.08 -26.17 4.60
N SER A 266 -12.65 -26.50 5.77
CA SER A 266 -12.77 -25.54 6.88
C SER A 266 -11.41 -25.08 7.38
N LEU A 267 -10.43 -25.99 7.47
CA LEU A 267 -9.06 -25.65 7.84
C LEU A 267 -8.40 -24.75 6.79
N ALA A 268 -8.60 -25.03 5.50
CA ALA A 268 -8.08 -24.21 4.40
C ALA A 268 -8.69 -22.81 4.41
N TYR A 269 -10.00 -22.66 4.65
CA TYR A 269 -10.66 -21.37 4.79
C TYR A 269 -10.03 -20.55 5.92
N ASN A 270 -9.95 -21.12 7.12
CA ASN A 270 -9.39 -20.45 8.29
C ASN A 270 -7.92 -20.02 8.06
N ASN A 271 -7.11 -20.87 7.43
CA ASN A 271 -5.72 -20.57 7.11
C ASN A 271 -5.58 -19.44 6.08
N ILE A 272 -6.44 -19.42 5.06
CA ILE A 272 -6.45 -18.37 4.02
C ILE A 272 -6.82 -17.00 4.62
N PHE A 273 -7.83 -16.95 5.49
CA PHE A 273 -8.34 -15.69 6.02
C PHE A 273 -7.60 -15.20 7.27
N ASN A 274 -7.10 -16.10 8.11
CA ASN A 274 -6.39 -15.76 9.36
C ASN A 274 -4.87 -15.70 9.22
N GLY A 275 -4.31 -15.97 8.04
CA GLY A 275 -2.87 -15.87 7.78
C GLY A 275 -2.01 -17.04 8.32
N ASN A 276 -2.59 -18.04 8.95
CA ASN A 276 -1.87 -19.19 9.49
C ASN A 276 -1.67 -20.28 8.43
N LEU A 277 -0.69 -20.11 7.56
CA LEU A 277 -0.30 -21.10 6.55
C LEU A 277 0.71 -22.14 7.07
N GLU A 278 1.24 -21.97 8.29
CA GLU A 278 2.29 -22.84 8.84
C GLU A 278 1.87 -24.31 9.07
N GLN A 279 0.59 -24.62 9.11
CA GLN A 279 0.12 -25.97 9.44
C GLN A 279 -0.12 -26.90 8.22
N GLN A 280 0.17 -26.48 7.01
CA GLN A 280 -0.07 -27.30 5.81
C GLN A 280 1.11 -28.20 5.37
N THR A 281 2.21 -28.25 6.10
CA THR A 281 3.40 -29.05 5.73
C THR A 281 3.47 -30.42 6.42
N MET A 282 2.44 -30.84 7.14
CA MET A 282 2.40 -32.17 7.74
C MET A 282 1.10 -32.94 7.38
N VAL A 283 0.92 -33.29 6.13
CA VAL A 283 0.19 -34.52 5.74
C VAL A 283 0.68 -34.98 4.36
#